data_56d252b26bdefb8281400e92427a84e2
#
_entry.id   56d252b26bdefb8281400e92427a84e2
#
_cell.length_a   1.000
_cell.length_b   1.000
_cell.length_c   1.000
_cell.angle_alpha   90.00
_cell.angle_beta   90.00
_cell.angle_gamma   90.00
#
_symmetry.space_group_name_H-M   'P 1'
#
loop_
_entity.id
_entity.type
_entity.pdbx_description
1 polymer ?
#
loop_
_entity_poly.entity_id
_entity_poly.type
_entity_poly.pdbx_seq_one_letter_code
_entity_poly.pdbx_strand_id
1 'polypeptide(L)'
;MRCNYIREKKILCGDEYMAVGIFSITPTEHSARRKKRKESTEGQKAKNKMASMRRRQRVALANFTRRGFFITATYEDCYLPEDLQACRKDVRNYLRRVIAATCKRFGVEKKNIRLMLVAVRKGEAGRLHMHGFVQCVGMGAAERGEWRTMLEDLWRRRIPGTKEFKPLGTMNADRMDMRKLLGQDGEGKNGTIGYIYGHKERACIETRNLSQPEELAPSDTKWSRRQLRKGCTECAENAYWWEQHYPGFEVVQVMIYDPGQLYEADKPRPDGWEATEAQAYLILRRRGFAKVRT
;
A
#
# COMPACT_ATOMS: atom_id res chain seq x y z
N MET A 1 -21.50 33.48 -2.19
CA MET A 1 -21.66 32.04 -2.10
C MET A 1 -20.38 31.35 -2.54
N ARG A 2 -19.75 30.56 -1.69
CA ARG A 2 -18.59 29.76 -2.12
C ARG A 2 -19.10 28.59 -2.95
N CYS A 3 -18.85 28.58 -4.25
CA CYS A 3 -19.22 27.48 -5.12
C CYS A 3 -18.24 26.32 -4.88
N ASN A 4 -18.68 25.30 -4.15
CA ASN A 4 -17.95 24.04 -4.06
C ASN A 4 -18.21 23.24 -5.33
N TYR A 5 -17.19 22.65 -5.91
CA TYR A 5 -17.31 21.73 -7.04
C TYR A 5 -16.74 20.36 -6.69
N ILE A 6 -17.13 19.36 -7.46
CA ILE A 6 -16.64 17.99 -7.25
C ILE A 6 -15.43 17.77 -8.14
N ARG A 7 -14.32 17.37 -7.53
CA ARG A 7 -13.09 17.02 -8.22
C ARG A 7 -12.92 15.51 -8.32
N GLU A 8 -12.63 15.06 -9.53
CA GLU A 8 -12.11 13.74 -9.78
C GLU A 8 -10.59 13.79 -9.93
N LYS A 9 -9.87 12.96 -9.19
CA LYS A 9 -8.44 12.70 -9.35
C LYS A 9 -8.23 11.27 -9.77
N LYS A 10 -7.55 11.06 -10.91
CA LYS A 10 -7.16 9.76 -11.43
C LYS A 10 -5.66 9.58 -11.30
N ILE A 11 -5.23 8.42 -10.83
CA ILE A 11 -3.83 8.10 -10.59
C ILE A 11 -3.57 6.71 -11.16
N LEU A 12 -2.76 6.62 -12.21
CA LEU A 12 -2.35 5.36 -12.79
C LEU A 12 -1.34 4.66 -11.86
N CYS A 13 -1.58 3.39 -11.61
CA CYS A 13 -0.74 2.55 -10.76
C CYS A 13 -0.16 1.42 -11.63
N GLY A 14 0.85 1.75 -12.42
CA GLY A 14 1.35 0.91 -13.51
C GLY A 14 0.32 0.79 -14.64
N ASP A 15 0.42 -0.29 -15.41
CA ASP A 15 -0.41 -0.50 -16.60
C ASP A 15 -1.77 -1.14 -16.27
N GLU A 16 -1.87 -1.82 -15.13
CA GLU A 16 -3.02 -2.65 -14.76
C GLU A 16 -4.06 -1.90 -13.92
N TYR A 17 -3.64 -1.01 -13.01
CA TYR A 17 -4.54 -0.40 -12.04
C TYR A 17 -4.65 1.12 -12.18
N MET A 18 -5.80 1.64 -11.78
CA MET A 18 -6.06 3.07 -11.63
C MET A 18 -6.77 3.32 -10.29
N ALA A 19 -6.25 4.26 -9.52
CA ALA A 19 -6.92 4.77 -8.33
C ALA A 19 -7.68 6.05 -8.68
N VAL A 20 -8.92 6.17 -8.21
CA VAL A 20 -9.76 7.36 -8.45
C VAL A 20 -10.25 7.90 -7.11
N GLY A 21 -10.05 9.19 -6.88
CA GLY A 21 -10.65 9.92 -5.76
C GLY A 21 -11.67 10.92 -6.26
N ILE A 22 -12.88 10.93 -5.70
CA ILE A 22 -13.96 11.84 -6.05
C ILE A 22 -14.39 12.55 -4.76
N PHE A 23 -14.22 13.86 -4.70
CA PHE A 23 -14.43 14.63 -3.47
C PHE A 23 -14.77 16.10 -3.76
N SER A 24 -15.41 16.74 -2.80
CA SER A 24 -15.74 18.17 -2.88
C SER A 24 -14.51 19.04 -2.65
N ILE A 25 -14.38 20.12 -3.41
CA ILE A 25 -13.38 21.17 -3.21
C ILE A 25 -14.09 22.52 -3.02
N THR A 26 -13.67 23.24 -2.00
CA THR A 26 -13.98 24.64 -1.84
C THR A 26 -12.82 25.44 -2.44
N PRO A 27 -13.05 26.36 -3.41
CA PRO A 27 -12.02 27.26 -3.88
C PRO A 27 -11.46 28.04 -2.69
N THR A 28 -10.24 27.76 -2.32
CA THR A 28 -9.51 28.62 -1.39
C THR A 28 -8.67 29.58 -2.22
N GLU A 29 -8.77 30.88 -1.94
CA GLU A 29 -7.79 31.83 -2.45
C GLU A 29 -6.39 31.28 -2.17
N HIS A 30 -5.50 31.34 -3.16
CA HIS A 30 -4.11 30.90 -3.04
C HIS A 30 -3.39 31.74 -1.96
N SER A 31 -3.64 31.42 -0.71
CA SER A 31 -2.80 31.92 0.37
C SER A 31 -1.49 31.14 0.33
N ALA A 32 -0.37 31.89 0.21
CA ALA A 32 0.96 31.32 0.32
C ALA A 32 1.01 30.35 1.51
N ARG A 33 1.53 29.14 1.28
CA ARG A 33 1.66 28.10 2.33
C ARG A 33 2.39 28.67 3.52
N ARG A 34 1.65 29.14 4.52
CA ARG A 34 2.23 29.57 5.80
C ARG A 34 2.84 28.34 6.47
N LYS A 35 4.06 28.47 6.99
CA LYS A 35 4.68 27.44 7.83
C LYS A 35 3.70 27.05 8.94
N LYS A 36 3.43 25.75 9.06
CA LYS A 36 2.50 25.20 10.04
C LYS A 36 3.03 25.51 11.44
N ARG A 37 2.33 26.35 12.18
CA ARG A 37 2.68 26.75 13.55
C ARG A 37 1.99 25.92 14.64
N LYS A 38 1.01 25.10 14.32
CA LYS A 38 0.24 24.32 15.28
C LYS A 38 0.39 22.83 15.00
N GLU A 39 0.35 22.01 16.03
CA GLU A 39 0.27 20.56 15.91
C GLU A 39 -0.97 20.14 15.14
N SER A 40 -0.89 18.97 14.48
CA SER A 40 -2.03 18.41 13.77
C SER A 40 -3.08 17.96 14.77
N THR A 41 -4.34 18.33 14.53
CA THR A 41 -5.48 17.76 15.27
C THR A 41 -5.57 16.25 15.03
N GLU A 42 -6.26 15.52 15.90
CA GLU A 42 -6.46 14.06 15.73
C GLU A 42 -7.13 13.73 14.39
N GLY A 43 -8.15 14.51 13.99
CA GLY A 43 -8.74 14.38 12.65
C GLY A 43 -7.75 14.59 11.51
N GLN A 44 -6.82 15.55 11.64
CA GLN A 44 -5.77 15.77 10.64
C GLN A 44 -4.75 14.61 10.65
N LYS A 45 -4.40 14.08 11.81
CA LYS A 45 -3.53 12.89 11.93
C LYS A 45 -4.18 11.67 11.26
N ALA A 46 -5.48 11.43 11.48
CA ALA A 46 -6.23 10.36 10.83
C ALA A 46 -6.28 10.51 9.30
N LYS A 47 -6.55 11.71 8.78
CA LYS A 47 -6.50 12.01 7.34
C LYS A 47 -5.10 11.77 6.75
N ASN A 48 -4.05 12.21 7.43
CA ASN A 48 -2.68 12.02 6.99
C ASN A 48 -2.29 10.53 6.98
N LYS A 49 -2.71 9.76 7.99
CA LYS A 49 -2.52 8.31 8.05
C LYS A 49 -3.19 7.63 6.85
N MET A 50 -4.45 7.94 6.58
CA MET A 50 -5.19 7.40 5.44
C MET A 50 -4.55 7.75 4.10
N ALA A 51 -4.16 9.01 3.90
CA ALA A 51 -3.46 9.47 2.70
C ALA A 51 -2.13 8.72 2.50
N SER A 52 -1.37 8.51 3.58
CA SER A 52 -0.13 7.74 3.55
C SER A 52 -0.37 6.28 3.15
N MET A 53 -1.40 5.62 3.71
CA MET A 53 -1.77 4.24 3.36
C MET A 53 -2.18 4.11 1.89
N ARG A 54 -3.05 5.01 1.40
CA ARG A 54 -3.44 5.05 -0.02
C ARG A 54 -2.24 5.26 -0.95
N ARG A 55 -1.30 6.12 -0.56
CA ARG A 55 -0.07 6.31 -1.34
C ARG A 55 0.73 5.00 -1.42
N ARG A 56 0.90 4.28 -0.31
CA ARG A 56 1.60 2.99 -0.27
C ARG A 56 0.88 1.92 -1.10
N GLN A 57 -0.44 1.87 -1.03
CA GLN A 57 -1.25 0.97 -1.85
C GLN A 57 -1.02 1.23 -3.35
N ARG A 58 -1.04 2.49 -3.78
CA ARG A 58 -0.79 2.85 -5.18
C ARG A 58 0.62 2.48 -5.63
N VAL A 59 1.64 2.71 -4.78
CA VAL A 59 3.02 2.29 -5.08
C VAL A 59 3.10 0.75 -5.17
N ALA A 60 2.45 0.02 -4.28
CA ALA A 60 2.42 -1.43 -4.35
C ALA A 60 1.75 -1.93 -5.64
N LEU A 61 0.60 -1.36 -6.02
CA LEU A 61 -0.10 -1.70 -7.26
C LEU A 61 0.71 -1.38 -8.53
N ALA A 62 1.54 -0.34 -8.49
CA ALA A 62 2.39 0.04 -9.62
C ALA A 62 3.62 -0.88 -9.79
N ASN A 63 3.98 -1.67 -8.78
CA ASN A 63 5.23 -2.39 -8.76
C ASN A 63 5.11 -3.90 -8.59
N PHE A 64 4.03 -4.38 -8.02
CA PHE A 64 3.87 -5.79 -7.66
C PHE A 64 2.63 -6.39 -8.30
N THR A 65 2.77 -7.63 -8.73
CA THR A 65 1.73 -8.42 -9.41
C THR A 65 1.65 -9.80 -8.75
N ARG A 66 0.75 -10.66 -9.22
CA ARG A 66 0.66 -12.08 -8.80
C ARG A 66 1.97 -12.87 -9.00
N ARG A 67 2.93 -12.32 -9.75
CA ARG A 67 4.24 -12.95 -9.96
C ARG A 67 5.24 -12.64 -8.83
N GLY A 68 4.91 -11.72 -7.94
CA GLY A 68 5.70 -11.40 -6.76
C GLY A 68 5.38 -12.30 -5.57
N PHE A 69 6.07 -12.05 -4.46
CA PHE A 69 5.84 -12.70 -3.19
C PHE A 69 5.53 -11.67 -2.10
N PHE A 70 4.64 -12.05 -1.21
CA PHE A 70 4.49 -11.45 0.10
C PHE A 70 5.37 -12.23 1.07
N ILE A 71 6.26 -11.52 1.76
CA ILE A 71 7.18 -12.15 2.70
C ILE A 71 6.88 -11.73 4.13
N THR A 72 7.03 -12.69 5.04
CA THR A 72 6.94 -12.48 6.48
C THR A 72 8.14 -13.13 7.14
N ALA A 73 8.89 -12.36 7.93
CA ALA A 73 10.04 -12.86 8.66
C ALA A 73 9.91 -12.56 10.15
N THR A 74 10.22 -13.56 10.95
CA THR A 74 10.26 -13.47 12.42
C THR A 74 11.68 -13.74 12.93
N TYR A 75 11.90 -13.53 14.22
CA TYR A 75 13.16 -13.81 14.89
C TYR A 75 13.02 -14.96 15.86
N GLU A 76 14.07 -15.77 16.02
CA GLU A 76 14.27 -16.59 17.21
C GLU A 76 14.56 -15.69 18.43
N ASP A 77 14.28 -16.16 19.64
CA ASP A 77 14.41 -15.35 20.85
C ASP A 77 15.84 -14.82 21.05
N CYS A 78 16.84 -15.65 20.76
CA CYS A 78 18.26 -15.29 20.88
C CYS A 78 18.72 -14.22 19.88
N TYR A 79 17.93 -13.96 18.83
CA TYR A 79 18.22 -12.96 17.79
C TYR A 79 17.24 -11.80 17.76
N LEU A 80 16.25 -11.79 18.67
CA LEU A 80 15.24 -10.74 18.72
C LEU A 80 15.92 -9.37 18.95
N PRO A 81 15.72 -8.39 18.03
CA PRO A 81 16.31 -7.08 18.21
C PRO A 81 15.71 -6.35 19.43
N GLU A 82 16.51 -5.57 20.12
CA GLU A 82 16.08 -4.75 21.24
C GLU A 82 15.10 -3.65 20.82
N ASP A 83 15.33 -3.07 19.65
CA ASP A 83 14.56 -1.95 19.14
C ASP A 83 14.29 -2.02 17.63
N LEU A 84 13.46 -1.09 17.16
CA LEU A 84 13.10 -0.97 15.75
C LEU A 84 14.29 -0.57 14.85
N GLN A 85 15.30 0.11 15.38
CA GLN A 85 16.48 0.51 14.63
C GLN A 85 17.39 -0.68 14.34
N ALA A 86 17.57 -1.55 15.34
CA ALA A 86 18.30 -2.81 15.17
C ALA A 86 17.57 -3.73 14.14
N CYS A 87 16.24 -3.87 14.28
CA CYS A 87 15.42 -4.58 13.30
C CYS A 87 15.58 -3.99 11.89
N ARG A 88 15.53 -2.67 11.75
CA ARG A 88 15.72 -1.97 10.47
C ARG A 88 17.09 -2.25 9.85
N LYS A 89 18.14 -2.39 10.67
CA LYS A 89 19.48 -2.76 10.19
C LYS A 89 19.49 -4.17 9.59
N ASP A 90 18.86 -5.14 10.26
CA ASP A 90 18.74 -6.50 9.73
C ASP A 90 17.96 -6.57 8.42
N VAL A 91 16.83 -5.86 8.34
CA VAL A 91 16.03 -5.77 7.11
C VAL A 91 16.82 -5.11 5.97
N ARG A 92 17.62 -4.08 6.24
CA ARG A 92 18.52 -3.50 5.22
C ARG A 92 19.60 -4.48 4.75
N ASN A 93 20.16 -5.25 5.67
CA ASN A 93 21.15 -6.27 5.33
C ASN A 93 20.51 -7.40 4.52
N TYR A 94 19.30 -7.80 4.87
CA TYR A 94 18.49 -8.74 4.09
C TYR A 94 18.27 -8.22 2.65
N LEU A 95 17.76 -6.99 2.49
CA LEU A 95 17.57 -6.36 1.18
C LEU A 95 18.85 -6.41 0.31
N ARG A 96 20.00 -6.08 0.91
CA ARG A 96 21.29 -6.12 0.19
C ARG A 96 21.65 -7.53 -0.26
N ARG A 97 21.43 -8.53 0.61
CA ARG A 97 21.72 -9.94 0.29
C ARG A 97 20.79 -10.45 -0.82
N VAL A 98 19.49 -10.14 -0.73
CA VAL A 98 18.52 -10.51 -1.77
C VAL A 98 18.95 -9.97 -3.13
N ILE A 99 19.25 -8.67 -3.22
CA ILE A 99 19.68 -8.07 -4.48
C ILE A 99 20.96 -8.75 -5.01
N ALA A 100 21.99 -8.87 -4.18
CA ALA A 100 23.28 -9.43 -4.60
C ALA A 100 23.16 -10.91 -5.04
N ALA A 101 22.44 -11.73 -4.26
CA ALA A 101 22.24 -13.14 -4.56
C ALA A 101 21.39 -13.34 -5.83
N THR A 102 20.31 -12.55 -5.99
CA THR A 102 19.44 -12.62 -7.17
C THR A 102 20.19 -12.25 -8.45
N CYS A 103 20.95 -11.14 -8.44
CA CYS A 103 21.78 -10.76 -9.58
C CYS A 103 22.80 -11.85 -9.93
N LYS A 104 23.49 -12.41 -8.92
CA LYS A 104 24.50 -13.44 -9.11
C LYS A 104 23.92 -14.77 -9.63
N ARG A 105 22.80 -15.21 -9.08
CA ARG A 105 22.23 -16.53 -9.39
C ARG A 105 21.48 -16.55 -10.72
N PHE A 106 20.71 -15.51 -11.02
CA PHE A 106 19.80 -15.49 -12.17
C PHE A 106 20.26 -14.53 -13.29
N GLY A 107 21.40 -13.86 -13.14
CA GLY A 107 21.91 -12.94 -14.16
C GLY A 107 21.04 -11.69 -14.40
N VAL A 108 20.11 -11.41 -13.50
CA VAL A 108 19.16 -10.28 -13.65
C VAL A 108 19.79 -8.97 -13.20
N GLU A 109 19.38 -7.90 -13.85
CA GLU A 109 19.81 -6.56 -13.47
C GLU A 109 19.14 -6.10 -12.17
N LYS A 110 19.87 -5.38 -11.33
CA LYS A 110 19.38 -4.79 -10.09
C LYS A 110 18.09 -3.96 -10.28
N LYS A 111 17.96 -3.28 -11.41
CA LYS A 111 16.76 -2.47 -11.72
C LYS A 111 15.46 -3.28 -11.81
N ASN A 112 15.56 -4.59 -12.06
CA ASN A 112 14.43 -5.51 -12.17
C ASN A 112 13.99 -6.09 -10.82
N ILE A 113 14.78 -5.90 -9.75
CA ILE A 113 14.48 -6.42 -8.42
C ILE A 113 13.84 -5.33 -7.58
N ARG A 114 12.57 -5.51 -7.24
CA ARG A 114 11.73 -4.56 -6.49
C ARG A 114 11.41 -5.12 -5.12
N LEU A 115 11.70 -4.34 -4.08
CA LEU A 115 11.37 -4.70 -2.71
C LEU A 115 10.75 -3.50 -1.98
N MET A 116 9.69 -3.78 -1.22
CA MET A 116 8.99 -2.84 -0.35
C MET A 116 8.80 -3.52 1.00
N LEU A 117 9.75 -3.33 1.91
CA LEU A 117 9.86 -4.03 3.18
C LEU A 117 9.52 -3.11 4.35
N VAL A 118 8.93 -3.66 5.39
CA VAL A 118 8.55 -2.92 6.59
C VAL A 118 8.91 -3.73 7.83
N ALA A 119 9.79 -3.19 8.65
CA ALA A 119 9.99 -3.67 10.02
C ALA A 119 8.88 -3.10 10.89
N VAL A 120 8.21 -3.93 11.66
CA VAL A 120 7.06 -3.54 12.50
C VAL A 120 7.15 -4.16 13.89
N ARG A 121 6.49 -3.49 14.87
CA ARG A 121 6.18 -4.03 16.18
C ARG A 121 4.66 -4.10 16.34
N LYS A 122 4.13 -5.25 16.75
CA LYS A 122 2.69 -5.45 16.98
C LYS A 122 2.35 -5.07 18.43
N GLY A 123 1.88 -3.84 18.65
CA GLY A 123 1.61 -3.31 20.00
C GLY A 123 2.91 -3.01 20.80
N GLU A 124 2.80 -2.55 22.02
CA GLU A 124 3.96 -2.18 22.86
C GLU A 124 4.76 -3.40 23.31
N ALA A 125 4.08 -4.49 23.65
CA ALA A 125 4.70 -5.77 24.07
C ALA A 125 4.95 -6.74 22.90
N GLY A 126 4.62 -6.35 21.65
CA GLY A 126 4.71 -7.22 20.49
C GLY A 126 6.16 -7.43 20.00
N ARG A 127 6.41 -8.61 19.45
CA ARG A 127 7.72 -8.96 18.85
C ARG A 127 7.95 -8.15 17.58
N LEU A 128 9.19 -7.74 17.39
CA LEU A 128 9.65 -7.17 16.12
C LEU A 128 9.65 -8.25 15.04
N HIS A 129 9.18 -7.90 13.84
CA HIS A 129 9.16 -8.77 12.69
C HIS A 129 9.16 -7.94 11.40
N MET A 130 9.29 -8.58 10.26
CA MET A 130 9.29 -7.94 8.95
C MET A 130 8.16 -8.48 8.09
N HIS A 131 7.50 -7.56 7.38
CA HIS A 131 6.65 -7.89 6.25
C HIS A 131 7.13 -7.17 5.00
N GLY A 132 6.74 -7.67 3.83
CA GLY A 132 7.01 -6.92 2.61
C GLY A 132 6.58 -7.60 1.33
N PHE A 133 6.77 -6.87 0.26
CA PHE A 133 6.52 -7.32 -1.11
C PHE A 133 7.85 -7.39 -1.84
N VAL A 134 8.04 -8.46 -2.59
CA VAL A 134 9.22 -8.66 -3.42
C VAL A 134 8.83 -9.15 -4.80
N GLN A 135 9.46 -8.62 -5.83
CA GLN A 135 9.25 -9.05 -7.22
C GLN A 135 10.54 -8.88 -8.02
N CYS A 136 10.82 -9.84 -8.89
CA CYS A 136 11.82 -9.73 -9.93
C CYS A 136 11.11 -9.72 -11.29
N VAL A 137 11.25 -8.61 -12.00
CA VAL A 137 10.61 -8.41 -13.29
C VAL A 137 11.33 -9.25 -14.34
N GLY A 138 10.58 -9.94 -15.21
CA GLY A 138 11.13 -10.78 -16.27
C GLY A 138 11.52 -12.21 -15.87
N MET A 139 11.48 -12.55 -14.57
CA MET A 139 11.82 -13.90 -14.09
C MET A 139 10.77 -14.95 -14.52
N GLY A 140 11.23 -16.07 -15.03
CA GLY A 140 10.41 -17.22 -15.46
C GLY A 140 9.72 -17.96 -14.30
N ALA A 141 8.79 -18.86 -14.60
CA ALA A 141 8.02 -19.55 -13.55
C ALA A 141 8.91 -20.51 -12.72
N ALA A 142 9.79 -21.28 -13.37
CA ALA A 142 10.72 -22.19 -12.70
C ALA A 142 11.70 -21.44 -11.81
N GLU A 143 12.29 -20.36 -12.34
CA GLU A 143 13.22 -19.49 -11.60
C GLU A 143 12.57 -18.85 -10.38
N ARG A 144 11.28 -18.48 -10.45
CA ARG A 144 10.54 -17.93 -9.31
C ARG A 144 10.40 -18.94 -8.17
N GLY A 145 10.23 -20.24 -8.49
CA GLY A 145 10.22 -21.29 -7.48
C GLY A 145 11.54 -21.37 -6.72
N GLU A 146 12.65 -21.40 -7.45
CA GLU A 146 14.00 -21.38 -6.86
C GLU A 146 14.27 -20.08 -6.10
N TRP A 147 13.85 -18.94 -6.66
CA TRP A 147 14.00 -17.64 -6.03
C TRP A 147 13.23 -17.55 -4.70
N ARG A 148 12.04 -18.16 -4.61
CA ARG A 148 11.28 -18.26 -3.36
C ARG A 148 12.10 -18.90 -2.25
N THR A 149 12.64 -20.08 -2.49
CA THR A 149 13.48 -20.81 -1.51
C THR A 149 14.71 -19.95 -1.13
N MET A 150 15.35 -19.33 -2.11
CA MET A 150 16.48 -18.43 -1.86
C MET A 150 16.09 -17.21 -0.99
N LEU A 151 14.89 -16.63 -1.18
CA LEU A 151 14.41 -15.53 -0.34
C LEU A 151 14.29 -15.97 1.12
N GLU A 152 13.75 -17.16 1.38
CA GLU A 152 13.59 -17.74 2.72
C GLU A 152 14.96 -17.98 3.36
N ASP A 153 15.91 -18.58 2.64
CA ASP A 153 17.27 -18.88 3.13
C ASP A 153 18.10 -17.63 3.44
N LEU A 154 17.82 -16.53 2.80
CA LEU A 154 18.59 -15.28 2.99
C LEU A 154 18.23 -14.52 4.29
N TRP A 155 17.21 -14.96 5.06
CA TRP A 155 16.91 -14.41 6.36
C TRP A 155 17.88 -14.91 7.43
N ARG A 156 19.13 -14.43 7.35
CA ARG A 156 20.26 -14.89 8.16
C ARG A 156 21.21 -13.76 8.51
N ARG A 157 22.02 -13.94 9.54
CA ARG A 157 23.04 -12.99 10.01
C ARG A 157 24.42 -13.66 9.93
N ARG A 158 25.42 -12.87 9.53
CA ARG A 158 26.81 -13.31 9.61
C ARG A 158 27.26 -13.40 11.07
N ILE A 159 27.93 -14.50 11.41
CA ILE A 159 28.55 -14.66 12.73
C ILE A 159 29.79 -13.75 12.79
N PRO A 160 29.87 -12.88 13.85
CA PRO A 160 31.05 -12.03 14.02
C PRO A 160 32.36 -12.82 14.00
N GLY A 161 33.38 -12.30 13.32
CA GLY A 161 34.69 -12.96 13.23
C GLY A 161 34.77 -14.14 12.25
N THR A 162 33.67 -14.60 11.66
CA THR A 162 33.65 -15.76 10.75
C THR A 162 33.10 -15.39 9.36
N LYS A 163 33.16 -16.34 8.42
CA LYS A 163 32.46 -16.26 7.12
C LYS A 163 31.09 -16.91 7.14
N GLU A 164 30.69 -17.50 8.25
CA GLU A 164 29.47 -18.29 8.40
C GLU A 164 28.24 -17.40 8.66
N PHE A 165 27.09 -17.93 8.27
CA PHE A 165 25.79 -17.31 8.49
C PHE A 165 24.87 -18.23 9.28
N LYS A 166 24.12 -17.67 10.24
CA LYS A 166 23.05 -18.39 10.95
C LYS A 166 21.68 -17.77 10.62
N PRO A 167 20.61 -18.58 10.52
CA PRO A 167 19.25 -18.06 10.42
C PRO A 167 18.95 -17.10 11.56
N LEU A 168 18.18 -16.06 11.28
CA LEU A 168 17.68 -15.13 12.29
C LEU A 168 16.39 -15.62 12.94
N GLY A 169 15.70 -16.52 12.26
CA GLY A 169 14.41 -17.07 12.60
C GLY A 169 13.72 -17.62 11.35
N THR A 170 12.38 -17.65 11.35
CA THR A 170 11.61 -18.16 10.22
C THR A 170 11.31 -17.06 9.19
N MET A 171 11.27 -17.46 7.93
CA MET A 171 10.84 -16.63 6.80
C MET A 171 9.90 -17.44 5.92
N ASN A 172 8.77 -16.84 5.58
CA ASN A 172 7.84 -17.38 4.60
C ASN A 172 7.72 -16.42 3.42
N ALA A 173 7.76 -16.95 2.21
CA ALA A 173 7.53 -16.22 0.97
C ALA A 173 6.32 -16.81 0.24
N ASP A 174 5.16 -16.20 0.43
CA ASP A 174 3.90 -16.62 -0.17
C ASP A 174 3.64 -15.90 -1.48
N ARG A 175 2.99 -16.57 -2.44
CA ARG A 175 2.56 -15.90 -3.68
C ARG A 175 1.65 -14.72 -3.35
N MET A 176 1.86 -13.60 -4.02
CA MET A 176 1.00 -12.44 -3.83
C MET A 176 -0.43 -12.72 -4.24
N ASP A 177 -1.35 -12.54 -3.30
CA ASP A 177 -2.78 -12.47 -3.56
C ASP A 177 -3.20 -11.00 -3.65
N MET A 178 -3.57 -10.56 -4.85
CA MET A 178 -3.98 -9.19 -5.11
C MET A 178 -5.32 -8.84 -4.44
N ARG A 179 -6.17 -9.83 -4.13
CA ARG A 179 -7.43 -9.61 -3.40
C ARG A 179 -7.13 -9.30 -1.93
N LYS A 180 -6.21 -10.06 -1.32
CA LYS A 180 -5.71 -9.79 0.03
C LYS A 180 -5.02 -8.43 0.12
N LEU A 181 -4.20 -8.09 -0.87
CA LEU A 181 -3.55 -6.78 -0.93
C LEU A 181 -4.58 -5.64 -0.84
N LEU A 182 -5.73 -5.81 -1.51
CA LEU A 182 -6.78 -4.82 -1.64
C LEU A 182 -7.88 -4.93 -0.57
N GLY A 183 -7.84 -5.94 0.31
CA GLY A 183 -8.85 -6.13 1.34
C GLY A 183 -10.19 -6.66 0.82
N GLN A 184 -10.17 -7.42 -0.27
CA GLN A 184 -11.36 -8.02 -0.86
C GLN A 184 -11.73 -9.38 -0.24
N ASP A 185 -10.90 -9.90 0.63
CA ASP A 185 -11.08 -11.19 1.30
C ASP A 185 -11.85 -11.11 2.64
N GLY A 186 -12.35 -9.91 2.98
CA GLY A 186 -13.08 -9.68 4.23
C GLY A 186 -12.20 -9.41 5.45
N GLU A 187 -10.88 -9.54 5.35
CA GLU A 187 -9.94 -9.34 6.46
C GLU A 187 -9.59 -7.85 6.70
N GLY A 188 -10.53 -6.95 6.46
CA GLY A 188 -10.40 -5.54 6.78
C GLY A 188 -10.34 -4.60 5.58
N LYS A 189 -10.86 -3.40 5.76
CA LYS A 189 -11.12 -2.40 4.70
C LYS A 189 -9.88 -1.93 3.91
N ASN A 190 -8.67 -2.22 4.39
CA ASN A 190 -7.43 -1.73 3.77
C ASN A 190 -6.47 -2.87 3.36
N GLY A 191 -6.87 -4.12 3.48
CA GLY A 191 -6.11 -5.30 3.10
C GLY A 191 -4.72 -5.38 3.75
N THR A 192 -3.82 -6.15 3.14
CA THR A 192 -2.44 -6.34 3.60
C THR A 192 -1.68 -5.02 3.78
N ILE A 193 -1.94 -4.02 2.93
CA ILE A 193 -1.34 -2.68 3.07
C ILE A 193 -1.79 -2.02 4.37
N GLY A 194 -3.08 -2.09 4.69
CA GLY A 194 -3.62 -1.57 5.94
C GLY A 194 -3.02 -2.25 7.16
N TYR A 195 -2.86 -3.57 7.10
CA TYR A 195 -2.22 -4.36 8.13
C TYR A 195 -0.76 -3.92 8.37
N ILE A 196 0.08 -3.92 7.34
CA ILE A 196 1.50 -3.61 7.44
C ILE A 196 1.75 -2.15 7.83
N TYR A 197 1.11 -1.21 7.14
CA TYR A 197 1.33 0.22 7.34
C TYR A 197 0.42 0.84 8.41
N GLY A 198 -0.50 0.06 8.99
CA GLY A 198 -1.34 0.46 10.10
C GLY A 198 -0.62 0.51 11.44
N HIS A 199 0.49 -0.24 11.61
CA HIS A 199 1.27 -0.27 12.84
C HIS A 199 1.80 1.11 13.22
N LYS A 200 1.73 1.44 14.52
CA LYS A 200 2.21 2.70 15.08
C LYS A 200 3.74 2.78 14.97
N GLU A 201 4.41 1.72 15.37
CA GLU A 201 5.87 1.58 15.25
C GLU A 201 6.23 0.78 14.01
N ARG A 202 6.86 1.43 13.05
CA ARG A 202 7.31 0.82 11.81
C ARG A 202 8.49 1.55 11.18
N ALA A 203 9.33 0.82 10.45
CA ALA A 203 10.37 1.37 9.61
C ALA A 203 10.26 0.80 8.19
N CYS A 204 10.10 1.67 7.20
CA CYS A 204 9.99 1.28 5.79
C CYS A 204 11.38 1.24 5.16
N ILE A 205 11.66 0.19 4.41
CA ILE A 205 12.91 -0.04 3.67
C ILE A 205 12.53 -0.47 2.26
N GLU A 206 12.87 0.34 1.26
CA GLU A 206 12.42 0.15 -0.11
C GLU A 206 13.58 0.28 -1.09
N THR A 207 13.49 -0.42 -2.22
CA THR A 207 14.41 -0.20 -3.34
C THR A 207 14.09 1.12 -4.03
N ARG A 208 15.12 1.80 -4.57
CA ARG A 208 14.98 3.11 -5.21
C ARG A 208 14.32 3.05 -6.60
N ASN A 209 14.22 1.87 -7.18
CA ASN A 209 13.67 1.61 -8.51
C ASN A 209 12.16 1.33 -8.52
N LEU A 210 11.44 1.62 -7.44
CA LEU A 210 9.99 1.54 -7.42
C LEU A 210 9.40 2.61 -8.32
N SER A 211 8.58 2.18 -9.29
CA SER A 211 7.80 3.08 -10.14
C SER A 211 6.83 3.89 -9.28
N GLN A 212 6.77 5.18 -9.52
CA GLN A 212 5.80 6.04 -8.84
C GLN A 212 4.49 6.06 -9.62
N PRO A 213 3.34 6.05 -8.94
CA PRO A 213 2.05 6.25 -9.59
C PRO A 213 2.00 7.60 -10.31
N GLU A 214 1.39 7.61 -11.51
CA GLU A 214 1.24 8.80 -12.33
C GLU A 214 -0.10 9.49 -12.07
N GLU A 215 -0.06 10.75 -11.65
CA GLU A 215 -1.28 11.55 -11.44
C GLU A 215 -1.69 12.20 -12.76
N LEU A 216 -2.90 11.87 -13.23
CA LEU A 216 -3.49 12.50 -14.42
C LEU A 216 -4.11 13.85 -14.07
N ALA A 217 -4.31 14.70 -15.09
CA ALA A 217 -5.01 15.98 -14.92
C ALA A 217 -6.36 15.76 -14.21
N PRO A 218 -6.66 16.52 -13.15
CA PRO A 218 -7.93 16.38 -12.45
C PRO A 218 -9.08 16.92 -13.31
N SER A 219 -10.28 16.39 -13.09
CA SER A 219 -11.51 16.90 -13.70
C SER A 219 -12.43 17.49 -12.64
N ASP A 220 -12.88 18.71 -12.86
CA ASP A 220 -13.80 19.43 -11.98
C ASP A 220 -15.21 19.51 -12.56
N THR A 221 -15.44 18.93 -13.73
CA THR A 221 -16.70 19.01 -14.48
C THR A 221 -17.42 17.67 -14.67
N LYS A 222 -16.72 16.55 -14.44
CA LYS A 222 -17.26 15.21 -14.69
C LYS A 222 -18.36 14.81 -13.71
N TRP A 223 -18.28 15.25 -12.47
CA TRP A 223 -19.17 14.83 -11.40
C TRP A 223 -19.99 16.00 -10.85
N SER A 224 -21.31 15.83 -10.79
CA SER A 224 -22.19 16.70 -10.01
C SER A 224 -22.29 16.19 -8.57
N ARG A 225 -22.71 17.07 -7.64
CA ARG A 225 -22.99 16.69 -6.23
C ARG A 225 -24.05 15.61 -6.14
N ARG A 226 -25.09 15.70 -6.98
CA ARG A 226 -26.18 14.71 -7.02
C ARG A 226 -25.67 13.33 -7.41
N GLN A 227 -24.82 13.26 -8.44
CA GLN A 227 -24.20 11.99 -8.87
C GLN A 227 -23.30 11.41 -7.80
N LEU A 228 -22.42 12.22 -7.18
CA LEU A 228 -21.56 11.75 -6.09
C LEU A 228 -22.38 11.22 -4.92
N ARG A 229 -23.41 11.96 -4.47
CA ARG A 229 -24.32 11.52 -3.42
C ARG A 229 -24.96 10.18 -3.78
N LYS A 230 -25.55 10.05 -4.98
CA LYS A 230 -26.15 8.80 -5.46
C LYS A 230 -25.16 7.65 -5.43
N GLY A 231 -23.94 7.86 -5.92
CA GLY A 231 -22.86 6.86 -5.88
C GLY A 231 -22.50 6.43 -4.46
N CYS A 232 -22.47 7.38 -3.52
CA CYS A 232 -22.09 7.09 -2.14
C CYS A 232 -23.20 6.47 -1.29
N THR A 233 -24.48 6.61 -1.66
CA THR A 233 -25.63 6.10 -0.90
C THR A 233 -26.30 4.92 -1.60
N GLU A 234 -26.92 5.16 -2.76
CA GLU A 234 -27.73 4.17 -3.47
C GLU A 234 -26.89 3.15 -4.24
N CYS A 235 -25.71 3.56 -4.71
CA CYS A 235 -24.86 2.78 -5.59
C CYS A 235 -23.50 2.42 -4.96
N ALA A 236 -23.37 2.51 -3.63
CA ALA A 236 -22.09 2.28 -2.94
C ALA A 236 -21.49 0.90 -3.23
N GLU A 237 -22.32 -0.13 -3.27
CA GLU A 237 -21.93 -1.52 -3.55
C GLU A 237 -22.16 -1.94 -5.01
N ASN A 238 -22.72 -1.07 -5.84
CA ASN A 238 -23.02 -1.36 -7.23
C ASN A 238 -21.80 -1.12 -8.13
N ALA A 239 -20.94 -2.13 -8.26
CA ALA A 239 -19.73 -2.07 -9.10
C ALA A 239 -20.06 -1.65 -10.55
N TYR A 240 -21.14 -2.20 -11.14
CA TYR A 240 -21.54 -1.89 -12.49
C TYR A 240 -21.85 -0.41 -12.71
N TRP A 241 -22.52 0.23 -11.73
CA TRP A 241 -22.81 1.67 -11.80
C TRP A 241 -21.52 2.49 -11.87
N TRP A 242 -20.53 2.15 -11.07
CA TRP A 242 -19.23 2.82 -11.07
C TRP A 242 -18.45 2.56 -12.37
N GLU A 243 -18.50 1.32 -12.90
CA GLU A 243 -17.81 0.92 -14.13
C GLU A 243 -18.28 1.69 -15.37
N GLN A 244 -19.56 2.06 -15.44
CA GLN A 244 -20.10 2.88 -16.53
C GLN A 244 -19.41 4.23 -16.67
N HIS A 245 -18.84 4.76 -15.58
CA HIS A 245 -18.11 6.02 -15.59
C HIS A 245 -16.63 5.86 -15.99
N TYR A 246 -16.15 4.62 -16.12
CA TYR A 246 -14.76 4.29 -16.43
C TYR A 246 -14.64 3.20 -17.49
N PRO A 247 -14.99 3.50 -18.76
CA PRO A 247 -14.91 2.52 -19.84
C PRO A 247 -13.52 1.89 -19.95
N GLY A 248 -13.46 0.56 -20.14
CA GLY A 248 -12.22 -0.19 -20.22
C GLY A 248 -11.65 -0.63 -18.85
N PHE A 249 -12.32 -0.31 -17.76
CA PHE A 249 -11.94 -0.75 -16.42
C PHE A 249 -13.05 -1.55 -15.73
N GLU A 250 -12.67 -2.41 -14.80
CA GLU A 250 -13.56 -3.06 -13.84
C GLU A 250 -13.29 -2.52 -12.44
N VAL A 251 -14.31 -2.44 -11.62
CA VAL A 251 -14.19 -2.00 -10.24
C VAL A 251 -13.65 -3.15 -9.37
N VAL A 252 -12.55 -2.88 -8.70
CA VAL A 252 -11.93 -3.83 -7.76
C VAL A 252 -12.31 -3.50 -6.33
N GLN A 253 -12.36 -2.21 -5.99
CA GLN A 253 -12.69 -1.75 -4.66
C GLN A 253 -13.40 -0.40 -4.72
N VAL A 254 -14.45 -0.24 -3.89
CA VAL A 254 -15.12 1.02 -3.62
C VAL A 254 -15.02 1.30 -2.13
N MET A 255 -14.52 2.47 -1.78
CA MET A 255 -14.48 2.95 -0.40
C MET A 255 -15.24 4.27 -0.34
N ILE A 256 -16.34 4.26 0.38
CA ILE A 256 -17.15 5.45 0.61
C ILE A 256 -16.77 6.05 1.97
N TYR A 257 -16.56 7.33 1.96
CA TYR A 257 -16.30 8.13 3.14
C TYR A 257 -17.46 9.13 3.29
N ASP A 258 -18.50 8.67 3.99
CA ASP A 258 -19.57 9.55 4.42
C ASP A 258 -19.17 10.18 5.75
N PRO A 259 -19.31 11.50 5.93
CA PRO A 259 -19.10 12.18 7.20
C PRO A 259 -19.90 11.58 8.37
N GLY A 260 -21.08 11.01 8.10
CA GLY A 260 -21.93 10.36 9.10
C GLY A 260 -21.51 8.92 9.44
N GLN A 261 -20.81 8.21 8.55
CA GLN A 261 -20.47 6.79 8.71
C GLN A 261 -19.01 6.52 9.12
N LEU A 262 -18.15 7.53 9.09
CA LEU A 262 -16.72 7.39 9.41
C LEU A 262 -16.43 7.11 10.88
N TYR A 263 -17.45 7.15 11.73
CA TYR A 263 -17.36 6.91 13.15
C TYR A 263 -18.32 5.81 13.54
N GLU A 264 -17.81 4.80 14.24
CA GLU A 264 -18.64 3.94 15.07
C GLU A 264 -19.43 4.85 16.01
N ALA A 265 -20.72 4.59 16.16
CA ALA A 265 -21.68 5.50 16.84
C ALA A 265 -21.26 5.92 18.26
N ASP A 266 -20.35 5.17 18.87
CA ASP A 266 -19.85 5.26 20.23
C ASP A 266 -18.49 5.95 20.37
N LYS A 267 -17.83 6.35 19.27
CA LYS A 267 -16.54 7.06 19.34
C LYS A 267 -16.72 8.56 19.06
N PRO A 268 -16.22 9.43 19.95
CA PRO A 268 -16.33 10.87 19.74
C PRO A 268 -15.61 11.27 18.44
N ARG A 269 -16.25 12.14 17.66
CA ARG A 269 -15.63 12.72 16.46
C ARG A 269 -14.40 13.53 16.87
N PRO A 270 -13.24 13.35 16.24
CA PRO A 270 -12.09 14.20 16.51
C PRO A 270 -12.43 15.67 16.24
N ASP A 271 -12.11 16.55 17.18
CA ASP A 271 -12.31 17.99 17.01
C ASP A 271 -11.75 18.52 15.70
N GLY A 272 -12.54 19.30 14.97
CA GLY A 272 -12.17 19.92 13.70
C GLY A 272 -12.26 19.02 12.48
N TRP A 273 -12.93 17.87 12.56
CA TRP A 273 -13.30 17.09 11.37
C TRP A 273 -14.75 17.42 10.96
N GLU A 274 -14.86 18.32 10.03
CA GLU A 274 -16.07 18.49 9.23
C GLU A 274 -15.78 17.97 7.81
N ALA A 275 -16.01 16.69 7.55
CA ALA A 275 -16.22 16.24 6.19
C ALA A 275 -17.63 16.63 5.80
N THR A 276 -17.80 17.75 5.16
CA THR A 276 -19.08 18.31 4.83
C THR A 276 -19.82 17.60 3.70
N GLU A 277 -19.15 16.70 2.97
CA GLU A 277 -19.72 15.96 1.83
C GLU A 277 -19.11 14.58 1.72
N ALA A 278 -19.89 13.61 1.22
CA ALA A 278 -19.44 12.26 0.90
C ALA A 278 -18.27 12.26 -0.08
N GLN A 279 -17.38 11.28 0.06
CA GLN A 279 -16.24 11.09 -0.81
C GLN A 279 -16.17 9.63 -1.25
N ALA A 280 -15.83 9.39 -2.50
CA ALA A 280 -15.57 8.04 -3.01
C ALA A 280 -14.09 7.88 -3.36
N TYR A 281 -13.55 6.70 -3.06
CA TYR A 281 -12.25 6.28 -3.51
C TYR A 281 -12.35 4.90 -4.13
N LEU A 282 -11.95 4.78 -5.39
CA LEU A 282 -12.06 3.57 -6.19
C LEU A 282 -10.68 3.03 -6.52
N ILE A 283 -10.56 1.71 -6.56
CA ILE A 283 -9.48 1.01 -7.25
C ILE A 283 -10.11 0.28 -8.43
N LEU A 284 -9.61 0.58 -9.60
CA LEU A 284 -10.06 0.05 -10.88
C LEU A 284 -8.94 -0.79 -11.49
N ARG A 285 -9.29 -1.86 -12.20
CA ARG A 285 -8.37 -2.69 -12.95
C ARG A 285 -8.71 -2.61 -14.44
N ARG A 286 -7.73 -2.48 -15.29
CA ARG A 286 -7.92 -2.45 -16.76
C ARG A 286 -8.47 -3.78 -17.26
N ARG A 287 -9.56 -3.75 -18.01
CA ARG A 287 -10.15 -4.93 -18.68
C ARG A 287 -9.18 -5.44 -19.75
N GLY A 288 -9.13 -6.76 -19.93
CA GLY A 288 -8.23 -7.37 -20.92
C GLY A 288 -6.77 -7.53 -20.46
N PHE A 289 -6.40 -7.00 -19.31
CA PHE A 289 -5.16 -7.43 -18.65
C PHE A 289 -5.34 -8.90 -18.26
N ALA A 290 -4.63 -9.77 -19.01
CA ALA A 290 -4.85 -11.20 -18.98
C ALA A 290 -4.93 -11.72 -17.54
N LYS A 291 -6.04 -12.38 -17.19
CA LYS A 291 -6.03 -13.40 -16.15
C LYS A 291 -5.00 -14.41 -16.65
N VAL A 292 -3.73 -14.26 -16.26
CA VAL A 292 -2.72 -15.27 -16.52
C VAL A 292 -3.27 -16.52 -15.84
N ARG A 293 -3.84 -17.41 -16.66
CA ARG A 293 -4.22 -18.74 -16.22
C ARG A 293 -2.98 -19.34 -15.59
N THR A 294 -3.14 -19.77 -14.36
CA THR A 294 -2.16 -20.51 -13.53
C THR A 294 -1.57 -21.66 -14.29
#